data_2ee1f0ed98c931f1e99aa7015d884d49
#
_entry.id   2ee1f0ed98c931f1e99aa7015d884d49
#
_cell.length_a   1.000
_cell.length_b   1.000
_cell.length_c   1.000
_cell.angle_alpha   90.00
_cell.angle_beta   90.00
_cell.angle_gamma   90.00
#
_symmetry.space_group_name_H-M   'P 1'
#
loop_
_entity.id
_entity.type
_entity.pdbx_description
1 polymer ?
#
loop_
_entity_poly.entity_id
_entity_poly.type
_entity_poly.pdbx_seq_one_letter_code
_entity_poly.pdbx_strand_id
1 'polypeptide(L)'
;MQHTTKCALLAILLCAGAVRPGAVAAADDFWSGAKKPEPKARVTPLESATIPAVPTVRDIDALLAAVSDAWERTPLTMRRAMFVKTKAAIFGGYDDRGSNVFAPGEPLLSYLEPVGYGWKPVGSDSFQLGLTIDFLLKGSDGKVIAGQDAFQSFSATSHVKNKEFYLNMTMSLNGLDPGSYVLIYTVHDNASSKVTTVEQPFTIKG
;
A
#
# COMPACT_ATOMS: atom_id res chain seq x y z
N MET A 1 -37.76 -51.22 19.05
CA MET A 1 -38.53 -50.61 20.11
C MET A 1 -38.76 -49.15 19.72
N GLN A 2 -40.04 -48.87 19.53
CA GLN A 2 -40.64 -47.60 19.15
C GLN A 2 -40.52 -46.57 20.27
N HIS A 3 -40.45 -45.30 19.95
CA HIS A 3 -41.21 -44.21 20.56
C HIS A 3 -40.95 -42.93 19.76
N THR A 4 -41.87 -42.58 18.90
CA THR A 4 -43.04 -41.66 18.97
C THR A 4 -42.70 -40.20 19.17
N THR A 5 -42.86 -39.50 18.10
CA THR A 5 -43.48 -38.23 17.74
C THR A 5 -44.02 -37.35 18.87
N LYS A 6 -43.69 -36.07 18.85
CA LYS A 6 -44.63 -34.99 19.21
C LYS A 6 -44.48 -33.80 18.28
N CYS A 7 -45.48 -33.59 17.45
CA CYS A 7 -45.82 -32.34 16.77
C CYS A 7 -46.23 -31.28 17.78
N ALA A 8 -45.81 -30.06 17.61
CA ALA A 8 -46.46 -28.86 18.15
C ALA A 8 -46.71 -27.87 17.02
N LEU A 9 -47.97 -27.77 16.63
CA LEU A 9 -48.50 -26.66 15.83
C LEU A 9 -48.40 -25.36 16.64
N LEU A 10 -47.97 -24.29 16.02
CA LEU A 10 -48.23 -22.96 16.50
C LEU A 10 -48.69 -22.08 15.33
N ALA A 11 -49.77 -21.36 15.60
CA ALA A 11 -50.67 -20.67 14.72
C ALA A 11 -50.05 -19.51 13.93
N ILE A 12 -50.55 -19.41 12.70
CA ILE A 12 -50.35 -18.31 11.74
C ILE A 12 -51.19 -17.11 12.21
N LEU A 13 -50.59 -15.98 12.42
CA LEU A 13 -51.27 -14.68 12.55
C LEU A 13 -51.02 -13.90 11.25
N LEU A 14 -52.04 -13.81 10.39
CA LEU A 14 -52.06 -12.95 9.21
C LEU A 14 -52.17 -11.48 9.64
N CYS A 15 -51.14 -10.67 9.41
CA CYS A 15 -51.30 -9.23 9.30
C CYS A 15 -51.23 -8.83 7.84
N ALA A 16 -52.37 -8.41 7.31
CA ALA A 16 -52.49 -7.79 5.99
C ALA A 16 -51.88 -6.40 6.03
N GLY A 17 -50.68 -6.23 5.43
CA GLY A 17 -50.04 -4.95 5.18
C GLY A 17 -50.03 -4.66 3.68
N ALA A 18 -50.62 -3.52 3.31
CA ALA A 18 -50.81 -3.05 1.94
C ALA A 18 -49.50 -2.96 1.16
N VAL A 19 -49.41 -3.66 0.04
CA VAL A 19 -48.32 -3.56 -0.94
C VAL A 19 -48.52 -2.26 -1.72
N ARG A 20 -47.60 -1.30 -1.54
CA ARG A 20 -47.40 -0.19 -2.46
C ARG A 20 -46.47 -0.64 -3.59
N PRO A 21 -46.76 -0.37 -4.86
CA PRO A 21 -45.83 -0.65 -5.95
C PRO A 21 -44.68 0.31 -5.85
N GLY A 22 -43.52 -0.15 -5.35
CA GLY A 22 -42.26 0.56 -5.44
C GLY A 22 -41.70 0.47 -6.86
N ALA A 23 -41.34 1.60 -7.42
CA ALA A 23 -40.73 1.74 -8.73
C ALA A 23 -39.54 0.79 -8.90
N VAL A 24 -39.51 0.08 -10.02
CA VAL A 24 -38.35 -0.70 -10.48
C VAL A 24 -37.27 0.30 -10.81
N ALA A 25 -36.25 0.46 -9.94
CA ALA A 25 -35.03 1.19 -10.28
C ALA A 25 -34.29 0.36 -11.32
N ALA A 26 -34.04 0.97 -12.47
CA ALA A 26 -33.25 0.41 -13.55
C ALA A 26 -31.84 0.09 -13.04
N ALA A 27 -31.36 -1.12 -13.30
CA ALA A 27 -30.02 -1.59 -13.03
C ALA A 27 -29.11 -1.18 -14.20
N ASP A 28 -28.76 0.12 -14.25
CA ASP A 28 -27.85 0.65 -15.27
C ASP A 28 -26.98 1.77 -14.70
N ASP A 29 -26.15 1.48 -13.69
CA ASP A 29 -25.13 2.44 -13.26
C ASP A 29 -23.95 1.79 -12.51
N PHE A 30 -23.61 0.53 -12.80
CA PHE A 30 -22.45 -0.10 -12.17
C PHE A 30 -21.13 0.27 -12.85
N TRP A 31 -21.11 0.90 -14.02
CA TRP A 31 -19.90 1.23 -14.80
C TRP A 31 -19.59 2.71 -14.94
N SER A 32 -20.37 3.62 -14.39
CA SER A 32 -20.10 5.06 -14.42
C SER A 32 -19.36 5.60 -13.18
N GLY A 33 -18.84 4.72 -12.35
CA GLY A 33 -18.03 5.06 -11.16
C GLY A 33 -16.57 5.40 -11.46
N ALA A 34 -16.28 6.11 -12.56
CA ALA A 34 -15.03 6.83 -12.64
C ALA A 34 -15.05 7.90 -11.55
N LYS A 35 -14.47 7.57 -10.37
CA LYS A 35 -14.22 8.56 -9.32
C LYS A 35 -13.57 9.76 -9.97
N LYS A 36 -14.30 10.87 -10.01
CA LYS A 36 -13.76 12.18 -10.34
C LYS A 36 -12.47 12.33 -9.53
N PRO A 37 -11.32 12.65 -10.16
CA PRO A 37 -10.07 12.78 -9.40
C PRO A 37 -10.33 13.76 -8.26
N GLU A 38 -10.14 13.28 -7.04
CA GLU A 38 -10.20 14.16 -5.87
C GLU A 38 -9.24 15.32 -6.09
N PRO A 39 -9.65 16.56 -5.82
CA PRO A 39 -8.76 17.68 -5.96
C PRO A 39 -7.54 17.38 -5.08
N LYS A 40 -6.34 17.34 -5.70
CA LYS A 40 -5.07 17.18 -4.98
C LYS A 40 -5.12 18.12 -3.79
N ALA A 41 -5.08 17.55 -2.58
CA ALA A 41 -5.11 18.32 -1.35
C ALA A 41 -4.11 19.49 -1.53
N ARG A 42 -4.62 20.70 -1.47
CA ARG A 42 -3.78 21.89 -1.54
C ARG A 42 -2.89 21.81 -0.33
N VAL A 43 -1.62 21.47 -0.52
CA VAL A 43 -0.62 21.51 0.54
C VAL A 43 -0.59 22.97 0.98
N THR A 44 -1.29 23.27 2.09
CA THR A 44 -1.15 24.56 2.75
C THR A 44 0.32 24.65 3.12
N PRO A 45 1.08 25.66 2.68
CA PRO A 45 2.45 25.80 3.13
C PRO A 45 2.41 25.81 4.66
N LEU A 46 3.25 25.00 5.30
CA LEU A 46 3.48 25.10 6.73
C LEU A 46 3.69 26.60 6.99
N GLU A 47 2.91 27.14 7.91
CA GLU A 47 3.00 28.56 8.27
C GLU A 47 4.47 28.92 8.42
N SER A 48 4.98 29.81 7.60
CA SER A 48 6.39 29.98 7.29
C SER A 48 7.21 30.13 8.58
N ALA A 49 7.92 29.08 8.98
CA ALA A 49 9.06 29.28 9.85
C ALA A 49 9.91 30.37 9.17
N THR A 50 10.05 31.52 9.81
CA THR A 50 10.76 32.65 9.22
C THR A 50 12.23 32.27 9.11
N ILE A 51 12.58 31.72 7.94
CA ILE A 51 13.96 31.33 7.64
C ILE A 51 14.70 32.64 7.39
N PRO A 52 15.82 32.92 8.11
CA PRO A 52 16.64 34.11 7.88
C PRO A 52 17.10 34.18 6.42
N ALA A 53 17.37 35.39 5.91
CA ALA A 53 17.86 35.58 4.54
C ALA A 53 19.18 34.80 4.28
N VAL A 54 19.99 34.58 5.31
CA VAL A 54 21.16 33.71 5.28
C VAL A 54 21.06 32.71 6.45
N PRO A 55 20.59 31.49 6.19
CA PRO A 55 20.45 30.45 7.21
C PRO A 55 21.79 29.98 7.74
N THR A 56 21.87 29.69 9.03
CA THR A 56 23.02 29.06 9.69
C THR A 56 22.81 27.52 9.75
N VAL A 57 23.85 26.77 10.08
CA VAL A 57 23.76 25.32 10.36
C VAL A 57 22.73 25.05 11.47
N ARG A 58 22.65 25.89 12.49
CA ARG A 58 21.68 25.77 13.57
C ARG A 58 20.22 25.87 13.07
N ASP A 59 19.97 26.76 12.11
CA ASP A 59 18.63 26.89 11.52
C ASP A 59 18.27 25.64 10.72
N ILE A 60 19.23 25.07 9.98
CA ILE A 60 19.07 23.79 9.28
C ILE A 60 18.77 22.66 10.26
N ASP A 61 19.53 22.56 11.35
CA ASP A 61 19.32 21.51 12.37
C ASP A 61 17.93 21.63 13.03
N ALA A 62 17.45 22.84 13.28
CA ALA A 62 16.11 23.07 13.81
C ALA A 62 15.01 22.60 12.84
N LEU A 63 15.18 22.86 11.54
CA LEU A 63 14.26 22.39 10.50
C LEU A 63 14.30 20.86 10.37
N LEU A 64 15.48 20.26 10.42
CA LEU A 64 15.63 18.79 10.39
C LEU A 64 14.99 18.13 11.61
N ALA A 65 15.07 18.76 12.78
CA ALA A 65 14.38 18.29 13.99
C ALA A 65 12.86 18.34 13.82
N ALA A 66 12.30 19.43 13.28
CA ALA A 66 10.90 19.56 13.00
C ALA A 66 10.40 18.53 11.95
N VAL A 67 11.20 18.31 10.90
CA VAL A 67 10.91 17.25 9.89
C VAL A 67 10.95 15.87 10.56
N SER A 68 11.88 15.61 11.47
CA SER A 68 11.99 14.33 12.16
C SER A 68 10.80 14.07 13.06
N ASP A 69 10.33 15.07 13.80
CA ASP A 69 9.13 14.99 14.63
C ASP A 69 7.86 14.73 13.78
N ALA A 70 7.72 15.44 12.66
CA ALA A 70 6.62 15.18 11.71
C ALA A 70 6.70 13.75 11.14
N TRP A 71 7.90 13.30 10.80
CA TRP A 71 8.15 11.96 10.25
C TRP A 71 7.72 10.85 11.22
N GLU A 72 8.08 10.95 12.49
CA GLU A 72 7.74 9.96 13.52
C GLU A 72 6.23 9.82 13.73
N ARG A 73 5.48 10.92 13.60
CA ARG A 73 4.02 10.95 13.69
C ARG A 73 3.31 10.54 12.39
N THR A 74 4.01 10.55 11.26
CA THR A 74 3.42 10.15 9.97
C THR A 74 3.17 8.64 9.95
N PRO A 75 2.00 8.16 9.50
CA PRO A 75 1.79 6.76 9.22
C PRO A 75 2.80 6.24 8.19
N LEU A 76 3.17 4.96 8.27
CA LEU A 76 3.93 4.34 7.18
C LEU A 76 3.11 4.42 5.90
N THR A 77 3.67 4.99 4.87
CA THR A 77 3.01 5.13 3.57
C THR A 77 4.03 5.04 2.43
N MET A 78 3.57 4.79 1.21
CA MET A 78 4.42 4.81 0.03
C MET A 78 4.27 6.13 -0.70
N ARG A 79 5.34 6.95 -0.71
CA ARG A 79 5.41 8.18 -1.51
C ARG A 79 5.41 7.87 -3.00
N ARG A 80 6.11 6.77 -3.37
CA ARG A 80 6.17 6.24 -4.73
C ARG A 80 6.09 4.73 -4.72
N ALA A 81 5.41 4.19 -5.71
CA ALA A 81 5.38 2.78 -6.02
C ALA A 81 5.18 2.66 -7.54
N MET A 82 6.19 2.17 -8.26
CA MET A 82 6.14 2.11 -9.72
C MET A 82 6.97 0.95 -10.25
N PHE A 83 6.62 0.49 -11.46
CA PHE A 83 7.48 -0.42 -12.20
C PHE A 83 8.62 0.35 -12.86
N VAL A 84 9.81 -0.24 -12.83
CA VAL A 84 11.04 0.35 -13.37
C VAL A 84 11.69 -0.58 -14.37
N LYS A 85 12.50 -0.03 -15.29
CA LYS A 85 13.23 -0.83 -16.30
C LYS A 85 14.41 -1.55 -15.66
N THR A 86 15.09 -0.90 -14.72
CA THR A 86 16.25 -1.42 -13.99
C THR A 86 16.13 -1.09 -12.50
N LYS A 87 16.82 -1.88 -11.67
CA LYS A 87 16.91 -1.56 -10.24
C LYS A 87 17.60 -0.20 -10.04
N ALA A 88 17.00 0.64 -9.21
CA ALA A 88 17.62 1.90 -8.83
C ALA A 88 18.92 1.65 -8.05
N ALA A 89 19.95 2.41 -8.35
CA ALA A 89 21.23 2.36 -7.64
C ALA A 89 21.28 3.33 -6.42
N ILE A 90 20.47 4.39 -6.46
CA ILE A 90 20.38 5.41 -5.42
C ILE A 90 18.92 5.82 -5.20
N PHE A 91 18.64 6.46 -4.08
CA PHE A 91 17.34 7.09 -3.81
C PHE A 91 16.99 8.11 -4.91
N GLY A 92 15.78 8.00 -5.46
CA GLY A 92 15.33 8.86 -6.57
C GLY A 92 15.95 8.56 -7.95
N GLY A 93 16.94 7.64 -8.03
CA GLY A 93 17.64 7.28 -9.27
C GLY A 93 16.99 6.12 -10.02
N TYR A 94 15.69 6.18 -10.24
CA TYR A 94 14.92 5.15 -10.95
C TYR A 94 14.69 5.51 -12.43
N ASP A 95 14.55 4.49 -13.28
CA ASP A 95 14.12 4.63 -14.67
C ASP A 95 12.72 4.06 -14.80
N ASP A 96 11.72 4.94 -14.86
CA ASP A 96 10.31 4.58 -14.97
C ASP A 96 10.09 3.70 -16.20
N ARG A 97 9.41 2.57 -16.02
CA ARG A 97 9.05 1.69 -17.13
C ARG A 97 8.02 2.34 -18.06
N GLY A 98 7.18 3.24 -17.56
CA GLY A 98 6.12 3.92 -18.32
C GLY A 98 5.00 2.98 -18.82
N SER A 99 5.02 1.70 -18.40
CA SER A 99 4.03 0.68 -18.78
C SER A 99 3.90 -0.35 -17.68
N ASN A 100 2.69 -0.84 -17.49
CA ASN A 100 2.36 -1.98 -16.63
C ASN A 100 2.04 -3.26 -17.44
N VAL A 101 2.40 -3.30 -18.71
CA VAL A 101 2.21 -4.47 -19.59
C VAL A 101 3.54 -5.22 -19.72
N PHE A 102 3.54 -6.51 -19.42
CA PHE A 102 4.72 -7.38 -19.39
C PHE A 102 4.56 -8.55 -20.37
N ALA A 103 5.69 -9.06 -20.87
CA ALA A 103 5.71 -10.30 -21.59
C ALA A 103 5.58 -11.50 -20.62
N PRO A 104 5.10 -12.67 -21.07
CA PRO A 104 5.14 -13.89 -20.27
C PRO A 104 6.56 -14.17 -19.77
N GLY A 105 6.71 -14.41 -18.45
CA GLY A 105 8.01 -14.68 -17.82
C GLY A 105 8.92 -13.46 -17.65
N GLU A 106 8.51 -12.27 -18.06
CA GLU A 106 9.26 -11.05 -17.81
C GLU A 106 9.22 -10.70 -16.32
N PRO A 107 10.38 -10.43 -15.65
CA PRO A 107 10.38 -10.07 -14.25
C PRO A 107 9.78 -8.68 -14.03
N LEU A 108 8.94 -8.55 -13.01
CA LEU A 108 8.42 -7.27 -12.55
C LEU A 108 9.45 -6.65 -11.59
N LEU A 109 10.01 -5.52 -11.97
CA LEU A 109 10.89 -4.73 -11.13
C LEU A 109 10.10 -3.54 -10.59
N SER A 110 9.99 -3.43 -9.26
CA SER A 110 9.30 -2.31 -8.61
C SER A 110 10.27 -1.49 -7.79
N TYR A 111 10.09 -0.18 -7.86
CA TYR A 111 10.75 0.80 -7.01
C TYR A 111 9.72 1.38 -6.03
N LEU A 112 10.02 1.32 -4.72
CA LEU A 112 9.13 1.80 -3.66
C LEU A 112 9.87 2.80 -2.77
N GLU A 113 9.24 3.95 -2.43
CA GLU A 113 9.75 4.93 -1.48
C GLU A 113 8.86 4.97 -0.23
N PRO A 114 9.20 4.25 0.84
CA PRO A 114 8.48 4.32 2.10
C PRO A 114 8.75 5.66 2.82
N VAL A 115 7.72 6.18 3.50
CA VAL A 115 7.77 7.39 4.32
C VAL A 115 7.14 7.09 5.68
N GLY A 116 7.64 7.72 6.75
CA GLY A 116 7.10 7.54 8.09
C GLY A 116 7.58 6.27 8.81
N TYR A 117 8.54 5.54 8.25
CA TYR A 117 9.16 4.40 8.93
C TYR A 117 9.97 4.82 10.16
N GLY A 118 10.09 3.88 11.10
CA GLY A 118 10.81 4.09 12.36
C GLY A 118 12.28 3.71 12.30
N TRP A 119 13.02 4.21 13.26
CA TRP A 119 14.38 3.83 13.58
C TRP A 119 14.45 3.46 15.06
N LYS A 120 14.90 2.27 15.39
CA LYS A 120 15.15 1.86 16.77
C LYS A 120 16.63 2.04 17.12
N PRO A 121 16.98 2.48 18.35
CA PRO A 121 18.36 2.54 18.77
C PRO A 121 18.98 1.14 18.85
N VAL A 122 20.24 1.03 18.43
CA VAL A 122 21.07 -0.17 18.56
C VAL A 122 22.46 0.24 19.01
N GLY A 123 22.94 -0.35 20.11
CA GLY A 123 24.19 0.12 20.73
C GLY A 123 24.05 1.52 21.34
N SER A 124 25.19 2.26 21.43
CA SER A 124 25.26 3.55 22.11
C SER A 124 25.00 4.77 21.21
N ASP A 125 25.22 4.65 19.89
CA ASP A 125 25.24 5.78 18.95
C ASP A 125 24.70 5.46 17.56
N SER A 126 23.98 4.36 17.42
CA SER A 126 23.49 3.89 16.13
C SER A 126 22.00 3.60 16.19
N PHE A 127 21.36 3.68 15.04
CA PHE A 127 19.94 3.37 14.82
C PHE A 127 19.81 2.31 13.74
N GLN A 128 18.81 1.45 13.86
CA GLN A 128 18.48 0.44 12.88
C GLN A 128 17.07 0.67 12.32
N LEU A 129 16.97 0.71 11.00
CA LEU A 129 15.76 0.53 10.23
C LEU A 129 15.58 -0.95 9.91
N GLY A 130 14.35 -1.43 9.92
CA GLY A 130 13.99 -2.76 9.41
C GLY A 130 12.61 -2.73 8.79
N LEU A 131 12.48 -3.28 7.58
CA LEU A 131 11.21 -3.45 6.91
C LEU A 131 11.08 -4.89 6.46
N THR A 132 9.92 -5.51 6.73
CA THR A 132 9.56 -6.84 6.23
C THR A 132 8.41 -6.70 5.25
N ILE A 133 8.50 -7.38 4.12
CA ILE A 133 7.57 -7.24 3.00
C ILE A 133 6.91 -8.59 2.75
N ASP A 134 5.57 -8.62 2.80
CA ASP A 134 4.76 -9.71 2.28
C ASP A 134 4.34 -9.38 0.86
N PHE A 135 4.01 -10.39 0.07
CA PHE A 135 3.32 -10.17 -1.20
C PHE A 135 2.07 -11.03 -1.33
N LEU A 136 1.13 -10.51 -2.11
CA LEU A 136 -0.06 -11.21 -2.55
C LEU A 136 -0.29 -10.92 -4.03
N LEU A 137 -0.55 -11.96 -4.81
CA LEU A 137 -0.92 -11.86 -6.22
C LEU A 137 -2.40 -12.22 -6.38
N LYS A 138 -3.17 -11.34 -7.01
CA LYS A 138 -4.58 -11.58 -7.34
C LYS A 138 -4.81 -11.56 -8.84
N GLY A 139 -5.75 -12.38 -9.30
CA GLY A 139 -6.30 -12.30 -10.64
C GLY A 139 -7.29 -11.15 -10.80
N SER A 140 -7.75 -10.94 -12.04
CA SER A 140 -8.78 -9.93 -12.35
C SER A 140 -10.12 -10.18 -11.67
N ASP A 141 -10.40 -11.42 -11.29
CA ASP A 141 -11.61 -11.83 -10.53
C ASP A 141 -11.44 -11.62 -9.00
N GLY A 142 -10.32 -11.06 -8.56
CA GLY A 142 -9.99 -10.82 -7.16
C GLY A 142 -9.52 -12.05 -6.38
N LYS A 143 -9.48 -13.23 -7.00
CA LYS A 143 -8.98 -14.44 -6.35
C LYS A 143 -7.49 -14.38 -6.14
N VAL A 144 -7.06 -14.87 -4.99
CA VAL A 144 -5.64 -15.04 -4.65
C VAL A 144 -5.06 -16.18 -5.47
N ILE A 145 -3.98 -15.89 -6.20
CA ILE A 145 -3.24 -16.84 -7.03
C ILE A 145 -2.00 -17.33 -6.27
N ALA A 146 -1.30 -16.41 -5.62
CA ALA A 146 -0.08 -16.69 -4.85
C ALA A 146 0.08 -15.63 -3.75
N GLY A 147 0.87 -15.97 -2.74
CA GLY A 147 1.26 -15.05 -1.67
C GLY A 147 2.32 -15.67 -0.79
N GLN A 148 3.08 -14.82 -0.13
CA GLN A 148 4.09 -15.23 0.82
C GLN A 148 4.29 -14.13 1.87
N ASP A 149 4.19 -14.50 3.14
CA ASP A 149 4.57 -13.67 4.26
C ASP A 149 6.10 -13.62 4.37
N ALA A 150 6.63 -12.49 4.82
CA ALA A 150 8.06 -12.25 4.97
C ALA A 150 8.87 -12.61 3.70
N PHE A 151 8.29 -12.32 2.53
CA PHE A 151 8.91 -12.59 1.22
C PHE A 151 10.29 -11.96 1.09
N GLN A 152 10.44 -10.74 1.60
CA GLN A 152 11.70 -10.02 1.61
C GLN A 152 11.83 -9.16 2.87
N SER A 153 13.08 -9.04 3.37
CA SER A 153 13.40 -8.18 4.50
C SER A 153 14.55 -7.25 4.15
N PHE A 154 14.44 -6.02 4.61
CA PHE A 154 15.47 -4.99 4.45
C PHE A 154 15.88 -4.48 5.81
N SER A 155 17.17 -4.24 6.00
CA SER A 155 17.67 -3.58 7.19
C SER A 155 18.85 -2.66 6.85
N ALA A 156 18.95 -1.57 7.59
CA ALA A 156 20.08 -0.64 7.50
C ALA A 156 20.41 -0.15 8.90
N THR A 157 21.71 0.02 9.17
CA THR A 157 22.20 0.63 10.40
C THR A 157 22.94 1.92 10.04
N SER A 158 22.71 2.98 10.82
CA SER A 158 23.27 4.30 10.58
C SER A 158 23.39 5.08 11.89
N HIS A 159 24.33 6.01 11.97
CA HIS A 159 24.44 6.97 13.07
C HIS A 159 23.38 8.10 12.99
N VAL A 160 22.68 8.20 11.87
CA VAL A 160 21.61 9.17 11.67
C VAL A 160 20.34 8.50 11.21
N LYS A 161 19.18 9.02 11.59
CA LYS A 161 17.88 8.54 11.15
C LYS A 161 17.58 9.06 9.75
N ASN A 162 18.16 8.41 8.73
CA ASN A 162 17.98 8.79 7.31
C ASN A 162 16.51 8.72 6.89
N LYS A 163 16.12 9.62 6.01
CA LYS A 163 14.77 9.69 5.43
C LYS A 163 14.73 9.35 3.94
N GLU A 164 15.91 9.10 3.36
CA GLU A 164 16.09 8.71 1.96
C GLU A 164 16.35 7.21 1.90
N PHE A 165 15.27 6.44 1.94
CA PHE A 165 15.31 4.98 1.84
C PHE A 165 14.37 4.52 0.73
N TYR A 166 14.78 3.50 -0.02
CA TYR A 166 14.01 2.92 -1.10
C TYR A 166 14.16 1.40 -1.12
N LEU A 167 13.20 0.74 -1.75
CA LEU A 167 13.18 -0.69 -1.92
C LEU A 167 13.20 -1.02 -3.42
N ASN A 168 14.08 -1.92 -3.83
CA ASN A 168 14.03 -2.57 -5.14
C ASN A 168 13.40 -3.95 -4.94
N MET A 169 12.19 -4.12 -5.43
CA MET A 169 11.50 -5.41 -5.43
C MET A 169 11.69 -6.09 -6.79
N THR A 170 11.89 -7.40 -6.77
CA THR A 170 11.93 -8.22 -7.99
C THR A 170 10.94 -9.36 -7.80
N MET A 171 9.96 -9.44 -8.70
CA MET A 171 8.99 -10.53 -8.72
C MET A 171 9.11 -11.28 -10.04
N SER A 172 9.44 -12.56 -9.96
CA SER A 172 9.45 -13.46 -11.11
C SER A 172 8.20 -14.32 -11.07
N LEU A 173 7.34 -14.14 -12.05
CA LEU A 173 6.04 -14.81 -12.14
C LEU A 173 6.03 -15.68 -13.40
N ASN A 174 6.29 -16.98 -13.21
CA ASN A 174 6.25 -17.95 -14.31
C ASN A 174 4.89 -18.65 -14.34
N GLY A 175 4.42 -18.96 -15.54
CA GLY A 175 3.20 -19.74 -15.74
C GLY A 175 1.90 -18.97 -15.53
N LEU A 176 1.94 -17.63 -15.51
CA LEU A 176 0.74 -16.83 -15.57
C LEU A 176 0.21 -16.78 -17.01
N ASP A 177 -1.09 -17.02 -17.16
CA ASP A 177 -1.80 -16.83 -18.42
C ASP A 177 -1.86 -15.34 -18.80
N PRO A 178 -2.04 -15.01 -20.10
CA PRO A 178 -2.35 -13.65 -20.50
C PRO A 178 -3.58 -13.12 -19.79
N GLY A 179 -3.46 -11.90 -19.22
CA GLY A 179 -4.56 -11.33 -18.44
C GLY A 179 -4.10 -10.22 -17.52
N SER A 180 -5.06 -9.68 -16.76
CA SER A 180 -4.84 -8.61 -15.78
C SER A 180 -4.70 -9.17 -14.37
N TYR A 181 -3.78 -8.60 -13.62
CA TYR A 181 -3.41 -9.04 -12.27
C TYR A 181 -3.16 -7.84 -11.37
N VAL A 182 -3.19 -8.06 -10.07
CA VAL A 182 -2.79 -7.07 -9.06
C VAL A 182 -1.73 -7.71 -8.15
N LEU A 183 -0.54 -7.12 -8.12
CA LEU A 183 0.51 -7.43 -7.16
C LEU A 183 0.37 -6.49 -5.97
N ILE A 184 0.26 -7.05 -4.78
CA ILE A 184 0.06 -6.32 -3.54
C ILE A 184 1.26 -6.58 -2.66
N TYR A 185 1.91 -5.52 -2.19
CA TYR A 185 2.93 -5.60 -1.16
C TYR A 185 2.37 -5.05 0.16
N THR A 186 2.51 -5.80 1.24
CA THR A 186 2.29 -5.32 2.60
C THR A 186 3.64 -5.10 3.25
N VAL A 187 3.90 -3.88 3.69
CA VAL A 187 5.18 -3.47 4.26
C VAL A 187 4.99 -3.24 5.75
N HIS A 188 5.74 -3.99 6.55
CA HIS A 188 5.78 -3.93 8.00
C HIS A 188 7.03 -3.19 8.46
N ASP A 189 6.87 -2.23 9.35
CA ASP A 189 7.98 -1.52 9.98
C ASP A 189 8.42 -2.26 11.26
N ASN A 190 9.61 -2.84 11.25
CA ASN A 190 10.15 -3.63 12.37
C ASN A 190 10.62 -2.75 13.55
N ALA A 191 10.70 -1.44 13.37
CA ALA A 191 11.02 -0.49 14.43
C ALA A 191 9.78 0.07 15.13
N SER A 192 8.60 -0.11 14.53
CA SER A 192 7.31 0.30 15.06
C SER A 192 6.22 -0.73 14.70
N SER A 193 4.98 -0.49 15.08
CA SER A 193 3.84 -1.31 14.66
C SER A 193 3.17 -0.83 13.38
N LYS A 194 3.80 0.08 12.63
CA LYS A 194 3.23 0.67 11.43
C LYS A 194 3.26 -0.32 10.26
N VAL A 195 2.17 -0.37 9.51
CA VAL A 195 2.00 -1.22 8.33
C VAL A 195 1.37 -0.39 7.22
N THR A 196 1.75 -0.66 5.99
CA THR A 196 1.10 -0.09 4.80
C THR A 196 1.01 -1.13 3.70
N THR A 197 0.04 -0.93 2.82
CA THR A 197 -0.16 -1.78 1.64
C THR A 197 -0.09 -0.94 0.39
N VAL A 198 0.52 -1.49 -0.66
CA VAL A 198 0.58 -0.88 -1.98
C VAL A 198 0.16 -1.89 -3.04
N GLU A 199 -0.72 -1.46 -3.93
CA GLU A 199 -1.23 -2.26 -5.04
C GLU A 199 -0.61 -1.79 -6.36
N GLN A 200 -0.11 -2.72 -7.14
CA GLN A 200 0.45 -2.49 -8.46
C GLN A 200 -0.29 -3.34 -9.50
N PRO A 201 -1.30 -2.79 -10.17
CA PRO A 201 -1.98 -3.50 -11.25
C PRO A 201 -1.05 -3.64 -12.47
N PHE A 202 -1.08 -4.84 -13.09
CA PHE A 202 -0.30 -5.12 -14.30
C PHE A 202 -1.04 -6.10 -15.21
N THR A 203 -0.55 -6.21 -16.44
CA THR A 203 -1.11 -7.12 -17.44
C THR A 203 0.01 -7.97 -18.05
N ILE A 204 -0.23 -9.26 -18.19
CA ILE A 204 0.59 -10.15 -19.01
C ILE A 204 -0.04 -10.18 -20.41
N LYS A 205 0.73 -9.80 -21.42
CA LYS A 205 0.26 -9.81 -22.81
C LYS A 205 0.17 -11.24 -23.36
N GLY A 206 -0.80 -11.46 -24.27
CA GLY A 206 -0.93 -12.69 -25.05
C GLY A 206 0.03 -12.72 -26.24
#